data_edd0f1e11965e0e3d11ab9c6fbd6e7b8
#
_entry.id   edd0f1e11965e0e3d11ab9c6fbd6e7b8
#
_cell.length_a   1.000
_cell.length_b   1.000
_cell.length_c   1.000
_cell.angle_alpha   90.00
_cell.angle_beta   90.00
_cell.angle_gamma   90.00
#
_symmetry.space_group_name_H-M   'P 1'
#
loop_
_entity.id
_entity.type
_entity.pdbx_description
1 polymer ?
#
loop_
_entity_poly.entity_id
_entity_poly.type
_entity_poly.pdbx_seq_one_letter_code
_entity_poly.pdbx_strand_id
1 'polypeptide(L)'
;MYPQHEKAIQNLIEKFKNDLEVLAVILGGSIAKGLERPDSDVDAIVVVTPERYERQRDERRITECVFEGCDYPGGYFDLKYYTKEYLEAAADHGSEPTQYAYMHARCLFTRDP
;
A
#
# COMPACT_ATOMS: atom_id res chain seq x y z
N MET A 1 -13.25 10.32 4.95
CA MET A 1 -12.85 9.63 3.69
C MET A 1 -14.01 9.66 2.71
N TYR A 2 -13.72 9.95 1.45
CA TYR A 2 -14.75 9.99 0.42
C TYR A 2 -15.26 8.57 0.10
N PRO A 3 -16.54 8.40 -0.28
CA PRO A 3 -17.08 7.08 -0.61
C PRO A 3 -16.33 6.35 -1.72
N GLN A 4 -15.84 7.07 -2.74
CA GLN A 4 -15.07 6.45 -3.82
C GLN A 4 -13.74 5.88 -3.31
N HIS A 5 -13.14 6.50 -2.30
CA HIS A 5 -11.91 6.00 -1.69
C HIS A 5 -12.19 4.78 -0.83
N GLU A 6 -13.30 4.78 -0.07
CA GLU A 6 -13.69 3.62 0.72
C GLU A 6 -13.91 2.40 -0.18
N LYS A 7 -14.58 2.59 -1.32
CA LYS A 7 -14.79 1.52 -2.26
C LYS A 7 -13.50 1.02 -2.88
N ALA A 8 -12.60 1.93 -3.25
CA ALA A 8 -11.29 1.56 -3.80
C ALA A 8 -10.50 0.74 -2.79
N ILE A 9 -10.51 1.13 -1.51
CA ILE A 9 -9.83 0.39 -0.46
C ILE A 9 -10.41 -1.01 -0.29
N GLN A 10 -11.73 -1.16 -0.33
CA GLN A 10 -12.35 -2.47 -0.28
C GLN A 10 -11.93 -3.33 -1.48
N ASN A 11 -11.87 -2.74 -2.67
CA ASN A 11 -11.41 -3.44 -3.87
C ASN A 11 -9.95 -3.89 -3.72
N LEU A 12 -9.11 -3.06 -3.10
CA LEU A 12 -7.72 -3.40 -2.86
C LEU A 12 -7.59 -4.58 -1.89
N ILE A 13 -8.35 -4.57 -0.81
CA ILE A 13 -8.38 -5.67 0.15
C ILE A 13 -8.83 -6.96 -0.54
N GLU A 14 -9.89 -6.89 -1.34
CA GLU A 14 -10.38 -8.05 -2.09
C GLU A 14 -9.34 -8.59 -3.06
N LYS A 15 -8.55 -7.71 -3.69
CA LYS A 15 -7.49 -8.11 -4.61
C LYS A 15 -6.43 -8.96 -3.92
N PHE A 16 -6.05 -8.60 -2.71
CA PHE A 16 -4.89 -9.23 -2.04
C PHE A 16 -5.24 -10.24 -0.96
N LYS A 17 -6.47 -10.28 -0.47
CA LYS A 17 -6.80 -11.15 0.66
C LYS A 17 -6.58 -12.65 0.38
N ASN A 18 -6.67 -13.06 -0.87
CA ASN A 18 -6.49 -14.45 -1.28
C ASN A 18 -5.09 -14.73 -1.84
N ASP A 19 -4.22 -13.73 -1.89
CA ASP A 19 -2.84 -13.90 -2.33
C ASP A 19 -1.98 -14.22 -1.11
N LEU A 20 -1.63 -15.50 -0.95
CA LEU A 20 -0.93 -15.98 0.23
C LEU A 20 0.50 -15.45 0.36
N GLU A 21 1.06 -14.89 -0.70
CA GLU A 21 2.37 -14.25 -0.66
C GLU A 21 2.30 -12.80 -0.16
N VAL A 22 1.09 -12.25 -0.02
CA VAL A 22 0.86 -10.92 0.55
C VAL A 22 0.58 -11.08 2.03
N LEU A 23 1.46 -10.54 2.86
CA LEU A 23 1.38 -10.67 4.31
C LEU A 23 0.59 -9.55 4.96
N ALA A 24 0.62 -8.37 4.37
CA ALA A 24 -0.11 -7.21 4.86
C ALA A 24 -0.26 -6.17 3.76
N VAL A 25 -1.26 -5.29 3.90
CA VAL A 25 -1.41 -4.12 3.06
C VAL A 25 -1.57 -2.90 3.97
N ILE A 26 -0.76 -1.89 3.73
CA ILE A 26 -0.70 -0.69 4.57
C ILE A 26 -1.07 0.52 3.72
N LEU A 27 -2.10 1.23 4.14
CA LEU A 27 -2.53 2.47 3.48
C LEU A 27 -1.63 3.61 3.90
N GLY A 28 -1.11 4.35 2.92
CA GLY A 28 -0.29 5.55 3.16
C GLY A 28 -0.85 6.75 2.43
N GLY A 29 -0.01 7.76 2.24
CA GLY A 29 -0.34 8.94 1.47
C GLY A 29 -1.40 9.83 2.09
N SER A 30 -2.03 10.65 1.24
CA SER A 30 -3.00 11.66 1.69
C SER A 30 -4.23 11.05 2.36
N ILE A 31 -4.70 9.91 1.87
CA ILE A 31 -5.91 9.28 2.42
C ILE A 31 -5.65 8.82 3.86
N ALA A 32 -4.50 8.22 4.14
CA ALA A 32 -4.18 7.78 5.50
C ALA A 32 -4.06 8.96 6.46
N LYS A 33 -3.63 10.12 5.97
CA LYS A 33 -3.45 11.34 6.78
C LYS A 33 -4.73 12.16 6.92
N GLY A 34 -5.80 11.79 6.21
CA GLY A 34 -7.04 12.57 6.21
C GLY A 34 -6.95 13.87 5.43
N LEU A 35 -6.00 13.96 4.50
CA LEU A 35 -5.75 15.15 3.70
C LEU A 35 -6.15 14.96 2.23
N GLU A 36 -6.93 13.93 1.94
CA GLU A 36 -7.28 13.57 0.57
C GLU A 36 -8.24 14.56 -0.07
N ARG A 37 -8.15 14.62 -1.39
CA ARG A 37 -9.10 15.31 -2.26
C ARG A 37 -9.93 14.24 -2.98
N PRO A 38 -11.07 14.62 -3.61
CA PRO A 38 -11.90 13.64 -4.32
C PRO A 38 -11.15 12.86 -5.41
N ASP A 39 -10.13 13.45 -6.02
CA ASP A 39 -9.33 12.85 -7.09
C ASP A 39 -8.01 12.25 -6.61
N SER A 40 -7.78 12.18 -5.30
CA SER A 40 -6.54 11.62 -4.75
C SER A 40 -6.39 10.15 -5.11
N ASP A 41 -5.14 9.74 -5.42
CA ASP A 41 -4.80 8.35 -5.62
C ASP A 41 -4.75 7.59 -4.29
N VAL A 42 -4.73 6.28 -4.37
CA VAL A 42 -4.62 5.41 -3.20
C VAL A 42 -3.21 4.86 -3.15
N ASP A 43 -2.42 5.34 -2.17
CA ASP A 43 -1.07 4.86 -1.92
C ASP A 43 -1.11 3.69 -0.95
N ALA A 44 -0.48 2.59 -1.31
CA ALA A 44 -0.43 1.43 -0.43
C ALA A 44 0.91 0.74 -0.51
N ILE A 45 1.34 0.22 0.62
CA ILE A 45 2.51 -0.66 0.71
C ILE A 45 1.99 -2.07 0.84
N VAL A 46 2.45 -2.96 -0.06
CA VAL A 46 2.09 -4.36 -0.05
C VAL A 46 3.28 -5.12 0.53
N VAL A 47 3.11 -5.64 1.73
CA VAL A 47 4.15 -6.42 2.40
C VAL A 47 4.06 -7.85 1.90
N VAL A 48 5.15 -8.36 1.35
CA VAL A 48 5.15 -9.67 0.69
C VAL A 48 6.26 -10.55 1.25
N THR A 49 6.18 -11.84 0.92
CA THR A 49 7.25 -12.79 1.26
C THR A 49 8.54 -12.41 0.52
N PRO A 50 9.73 -12.78 1.05
CA PRO A 50 10.99 -12.51 0.35
C PRO A 50 11.01 -13.07 -1.07
N GLU A 51 10.42 -14.22 -1.31
CA GLU A 51 10.37 -14.85 -2.63
C GLU A 51 9.54 -14.02 -3.61
N ARG A 52 8.39 -13.51 -3.15
CA ARG A 52 7.55 -12.65 -3.98
C ARG A 52 8.26 -11.33 -4.27
N TYR A 53 8.96 -10.76 -3.28
CA TYR A 53 9.71 -9.52 -3.47
C TYR A 53 10.79 -9.68 -4.53
N GLU A 54 11.52 -10.80 -4.52
CA GLU A 54 12.54 -11.06 -5.52
C GLU A 54 11.95 -11.13 -6.93
N ARG A 55 10.78 -11.76 -7.09
CA ARG A 55 10.10 -11.79 -8.38
C ARG A 55 9.66 -10.41 -8.83
N GLN A 56 9.10 -9.61 -7.91
CA GLN A 56 8.70 -8.24 -8.22
C GLN A 56 9.90 -7.40 -8.66
N ARG A 57 11.03 -7.55 -7.97
CA ARG A 57 12.27 -6.85 -8.31
C ARG A 57 12.79 -7.28 -9.68
N ASP A 58 12.82 -8.58 -9.94
CA ASP A 58 13.35 -9.12 -11.20
C ASP A 58 12.48 -8.69 -12.39
N GLU A 59 11.18 -8.57 -12.18
CA GLU A 59 10.23 -8.09 -13.19
C GLU A 59 10.14 -6.55 -13.23
N ARG A 60 10.89 -5.86 -12.39
CA ARG A 60 10.87 -4.40 -12.24
C ARG A 60 9.50 -3.88 -11.87
N ARG A 61 8.82 -4.59 -10.95
CA ARG A 61 7.47 -4.26 -10.48
C ARG A 61 7.41 -4.04 -8.97
N ILE A 62 8.47 -3.48 -8.37
CA ILE A 62 8.44 -3.08 -6.97
C ILE A 62 7.43 -1.95 -6.77
N THR A 63 7.26 -1.11 -7.80
CA THR A 63 6.26 -0.04 -7.82
C THR A 63 5.31 -0.32 -8.99
N GLU A 64 4.02 -0.35 -8.72
CA GLU A 64 3.00 -0.54 -9.75
C GLU A 64 1.93 0.54 -9.65
N CYS A 65 1.47 1.01 -10.82
CA CYS A 65 0.33 1.90 -10.93
C CYS A 65 -0.82 1.09 -11.52
N VAL A 66 -1.88 0.88 -10.72
CA VAL A 66 -3.01 0.01 -11.11
C VAL A 66 -4.28 0.85 -11.12
N PHE A 67 -4.95 0.91 -12.28
CA PHE A 67 -6.19 1.68 -12.44
C PHE A 67 -7.43 0.86 -12.12
N GLU A 68 -7.38 -0.45 -12.30
CA GLU A 68 -8.51 -1.32 -12.01
C GLU A 68 -8.85 -1.31 -10.52
N GLY A 69 -10.10 -1.04 -10.21
CA GLY A 69 -10.57 -0.96 -8.82
C GLY A 69 -10.67 0.46 -8.29
N CYS A 70 -10.13 1.45 -9.01
CA CYS A 70 -10.28 2.87 -8.70
C CYS A 70 -11.18 3.51 -9.76
N ASP A 71 -12.49 3.46 -9.54
CA ASP A 71 -13.49 3.82 -10.56
C ASP A 71 -13.94 5.28 -10.42
N TYR A 72 -13.00 6.20 -10.32
CA TYR A 72 -13.29 7.63 -10.25
C TYR A 72 -12.23 8.43 -11.02
N PRO A 73 -12.54 9.65 -11.47
CA PRO A 73 -11.58 10.44 -12.25
C PRO A 73 -10.31 10.73 -11.48
N GLY A 74 -9.17 10.46 -12.08
CA GLY A 74 -7.86 10.65 -11.46
C GLY A 74 -7.45 9.52 -10.52
N GLY A 75 -8.31 8.51 -10.32
CA GLY A 75 -8.05 7.45 -9.37
C GLY A 75 -7.13 6.35 -9.89
N TYR A 76 -6.22 5.93 -9.06
CA TYR A 76 -5.39 4.76 -9.31
C TYR A 76 -4.76 4.31 -7.99
N PHE A 77 -4.30 3.05 -7.98
CA PHE A 77 -3.50 2.54 -6.85
C PHE A 77 -2.03 2.74 -7.17
N ASP A 78 -1.30 3.39 -6.26
CA ASP A 78 0.15 3.47 -6.30
C ASP A 78 0.67 2.44 -5.29
N LEU A 79 1.08 1.29 -5.79
CA LEU A 79 1.46 0.15 -4.97
C LEU A 79 2.98 0.01 -4.92
N LYS A 80 3.50 -0.16 -3.71
CA LYS A 80 4.92 -0.42 -3.48
C LYS A 80 5.06 -1.72 -2.72
N TYR A 81 5.91 -2.61 -3.22
CA TYR A 81 6.10 -3.94 -2.65
C TYR A 81 7.38 -3.96 -1.84
N TYR A 82 7.28 -4.39 -0.59
CA TYR A 82 8.44 -4.49 0.32
C TYR A 82 8.33 -5.73 1.18
N THR A 83 9.46 -6.16 1.74
CA THR A 83 9.47 -7.20 2.76
C THR A 83 9.24 -6.57 4.13
N LYS A 84 8.85 -7.40 5.10
CA LYS A 84 8.69 -6.97 6.48
C LYS A 84 10.00 -6.42 7.04
N GLU A 85 11.11 -7.11 6.75
CA GLU A 85 12.44 -6.73 7.24
C GLU A 85 12.85 -5.35 6.72
N TYR A 86 12.56 -5.07 5.45
CA TYR A 86 12.84 -3.75 4.87
C TYR A 86 12.07 -2.65 5.61
N LEU A 87 10.79 -2.88 5.88
CA LEU A 87 9.96 -1.88 6.55
C LEU A 87 10.40 -1.65 8.00
N GLU A 88 10.77 -2.69 8.71
CA GLU A 88 11.28 -2.57 10.07
C GLU A 88 12.57 -1.75 10.10
N ALA A 89 13.49 -2.04 9.18
CA ALA A 89 14.74 -1.28 9.08
C ALA A 89 14.49 0.18 8.72
N ALA A 90 13.57 0.46 7.81
CA ALA A 90 13.24 1.83 7.40
C ALA A 90 12.59 2.61 8.54
N ALA A 91 11.74 1.96 9.34
CA ALA A 91 11.10 2.61 10.49
C ALA A 91 12.11 2.96 11.58
N ASP A 92 13.12 2.10 11.79
CA ASP A 92 14.13 2.30 12.83
C ASP A 92 15.23 3.28 12.42
N HIS A 93 15.59 3.31 11.13
CA HIS A 93 16.75 4.05 10.63
C HIS A 93 16.41 5.03 9.51
N GLY A 94 15.14 5.25 9.24
CA GLY A 94 14.70 6.14 8.17
C GLY A 94 14.85 7.62 8.54
N SER A 95 14.77 8.47 7.53
CA SER A 95 14.73 9.93 7.71
C SER A 95 13.44 10.34 8.42
N GLU A 96 13.40 11.58 8.92
CA GLU A 96 12.18 12.12 9.53
C GLU A 96 10.95 12.02 8.62
N PRO A 97 11.04 12.37 7.32
CA PRO A 97 9.88 12.19 6.43
C PRO A 97 9.40 10.75 6.33
N THR A 98 10.32 9.79 6.33
CA THR A 98 9.98 8.36 6.30
C THR A 98 9.26 7.97 7.58
N GLN A 99 9.79 8.37 8.74
CA GLN A 99 9.18 8.09 10.04
C GLN A 99 7.78 8.71 10.14
N TYR A 100 7.62 9.94 9.66
CA TYR A 100 6.32 10.61 9.65
C TYR A 100 5.31 9.82 8.81
N ALA A 101 5.72 9.32 7.65
CA ALA A 101 4.86 8.52 6.78
C ALA A 101 4.40 7.25 7.49
N TYR A 102 5.28 6.57 8.22
CA TYR A 102 4.91 5.36 8.97
C TYR A 102 3.97 5.67 10.13
N MET A 103 4.15 6.78 10.82
CA MET A 103 3.27 7.18 11.92
C MET A 103 1.83 7.35 11.47
N HIS A 104 1.60 7.79 10.24
CA HIS A 104 0.27 8.04 9.69
C HIS A 104 -0.25 6.92 8.81
N ALA A 105 0.53 5.84 8.62
CA ALA A 105 0.10 4.70 7.85
C ALA A 105 -0.96 3.89 8.60
N ARG A 106 -1.84 3.25 7.83
CA ARG A 106 -2.96 2.49 8.40
C ARG A 106 -2.95 1.08 7.81
N CYS A 107 -2.91 0.08 8.68
CA CYS A 107 -2.93 -1.31 8.24
C CYS A 107 -4.34 -1.69 7.80
N LEU A 108 -4.50 -2.08 6.54
CA LEU A 108 -5.78 -2.50 5.98
C LEU A 108 -6.07 -3.96 6.29
N PHE A 109 -5.07 -4.82 6.20
CA PHE A 109 -5.16 -6.18 6.73
C PHE A 109 -3.75 -6.74 6.95
N THR A 110 -3.68 -7.77 7.79
CA THR A 110 -2.44 -8.52 8.02
C THR A 110 -2.78 -9.98 8.27
N ARG A 111 -1.91 -10.88 7.80
CA ARG A 111 -2.02 -12.31 8.09
C ARG A 111 -1.23 -12.69 9.33
N ASP A 112 -0.32 -11.82 9.72
CA ASP A 112 0.58 -12.04 10.86
C ASP A 112 0.10 -11.14 12.00
N PRO A 113 -0.37 -11.71 13.11
CA PRO A 113 -0.90 -10.94 14.24
C PRO A 113 0.13 -10.08 14.92
#